data_6317f186512af7003516427df7ac9a2a
#
_entry.id   6317f186512af7003516427df7ac9a2a
#
_cell.length_a   1.000
_cell.length_b   1.000
_cell.length_c   1.000
_cell.angle_alpha   90.00
_cell.angle_beta   90.00
_cell.angle_gamma   90.00
#
_symmetry.space_group_name_H-M   'P 1'
#
loop_
_entity.id
_entity.type
_entity.pdbx_description
1 polymer ?
#
loop_
_entity_poly.entity_id
_entity_poly.type
_entity_poly.pdbx_seq_one_letter_code
_entity_poly.pdbx_strand_id
1 'polypeptide(L)'
;MEHLVASLSVFLCVHQKIRPYFFSLSKIEITMQKLTTLILFLLALVAQAQTPADWKKLTGTLNFYMCNDMGRNGYYDQKPIAELMGRMAEEVDPECVIAAGDVHHFYGVASTTDPLWQTNYELVYSHPDLMLPWYPVLGNHEYRGNTQAVLDYAQVSRRWMMPARYYSKSFSKDGVSIRFVLIDTAPLITRYREETAKYPDACKQSIERQMQWLDSTLTAAKENWIVVVGHHPIYAETGKTVTERQDMQRLVDPILRKHKVDIYACGHIHNFQHLRSEGSSIDYVVNSAAALSRKVKPIEGTQFCSPATGFSVISATEKSLNLHFIDKEGKAIYTIHRSK
;
A
#
# COMPACT_ATOMS: atom_id res chain seq x y z
N MET A 1 -66.13 59.11 -30.72
CA MET A 1 -65.77 57.79 -31.34
C MET A 1 -64.34 57.61 -31.59
N GLU A 2 -63.52 58.64 -31.60
CA GLU A 2 -62.06 58.56 -31.86
C GLU A 2 -61.21 58.08 -30.68
N HIS A 3 -61.69 58.24 -29.44
CA HIS A 3 -60.91 57.75 -28.25
C HIS A 3 -61.02 56.26 -27.99
N LEU A 4 -62.03 55.57 -28.60
CA LEU A 4 -62.20 54.09 -28.38
C LEU A 4 -61.34 53.26 -29.34
N VAL A 5 -61.00 53.81 -30.52
CA VAL A 5 -60.17 53.12 -31.54
C VAL A 5 -58.68 53.12 -31.18
N ALA A 6 -58.25 54.19 -30.52
CA ALA A 6 -56.82 54.27 -30.07
C ALA A 6 -56.48 53.27 -28.93
N SER A 7 -57.49 52.98 -28.07
CA SER A 7 -57.32 52.03 -26.95
C SER A 7 -57.22 50.55 -27.41
N LEU A 8 -57.94 50.20 -28.50
CA LEU A 8 -57.89 48.78 -29.00
C LEU A 8 -56.62 48.48 -29.79
N SER A 9 -56.02 49.47 -30.47
CA SER A 9 -54.75 49.27 -31.23
C SER A 9 -53.59 49.13 -30.32
N VAL A 10 -53.54 49.77 -29.16
CA VAL A 10 -52.46 49.63 -28.16
C VAL A 10 -52.57 48.24 -27.48
N PHE A 11 -53.77 47.73 -27.23
CA PHE A 11 -53.98 46.41 -26.63
C PHE A 11 -53.52 45.24 -27.56
N LEU A 12 -53.83 45.38 -28.85
CA LEU A 12 -53.39 44.40 -29.86
C LEU A 12 -51.91 44.41 -30.12
N CYS A 13 -51.28 45.58 -30.04
CA CYS A 13 -49.79 45.69 -30.23
C CYS A 13 -49.00 45.15 -29.05
N VAL A 14 -49.54 45.26 -27.81
CA VAL A 14 -48.95 44.69 -26.60
C VAL A 14 -49.08 43.15 -26.58
N HIS A 15 -50.22 42.64 -27.05
CA HIS A 15 -50.45 41.18 -27.08
C HIS A 15 -49.56 40.48 -28.14
N GLN A 16 -49.23 41.11 -29.26
CA GLN A 16 -48.35 40.52 -30.27
C GLN A 16 -46.86 40.55 -29.86
N LYS A 17 -46.43 41.52 -29.02
CA LYS A 17 -45.02 41.55 -28.51
C LYS A 17 -44.77 40.60 -27.35
N ILE A 18 -45.76 40.17 -26.58
CA ILE A 18 -45.59 39.29 -25.42
C ILE A 18 -45.57 37.80 -25.83
N ARG A 19 -46.26 37.40 -26.89
CA ARG A 19 -46.28 36.00 -27.35
C ARG A 19 -44.91 35.37 -27.61
N PRO A 20 -43.92 36.01 -28.29
CA PRO A 20 -42.62 35.37 -28.52
C PRO A 20 -41.78 35.20 -27.25
N TYR A 21 -41.99 36.08 -26.22
CA TYR A 21 -41.29 35.94 -24.95
C TYR A 21 -41.81 34.78 -24.09
N PHE A 22 -43.10 34.53 -24.05
CA PHE A 22 -43.65 33.37 -23.35
C PHE A 22 -43.26 32.04 -24.00
N PHE A 23 -43.18 31.99 -25.33
CA PHE A 23 -42.68 30.79 -26.02
C PHE A 23 -41.18 30.55 -25.84
N SER A 24 -40.38 31.58 -25.63
CA SER A 24 -38.95 31.49 -25.35
C SER A 24 -38.68 31.01 -23.90
N LEU A 25 -39.44 31.55 -22.91
CA LEU A 25 -39.34 31.15 -21.52
C LEU A 25 -39.74 29.67 -21.31
N SER A 26 -40.83 29.21 -21.92
CA SER A 26 -41.22 27.80 -21.80
C SER A 26 -40.20 26.82 -22.42
N LYS A 27 -39.55 27.19 -23.53
CA LYS A 27 -38.47 26.41 -24.12
C LYS A 27 -37.22 26.36 -23.21
N ILE A 28 -36.88 27.47 -22.55
CA ILE A 28 -35.78 27.55 -21.60
C ILE A 28 -36.07 26.68 -20.36
N GLU A 29 -37.27 26.75 -19.81
CA GLU A 29 -37.71 25.92 -18.68
C GLU A 29 -37.68 24.42 -19.00
N ILE A 30 -38.19 24.00 -20.16
CA ILE A 30 -38.14 22.62 -20.62
C ILE A 30 -36.69 22.16 -20.83
N THR A 31 -35.80 23.02 -21.33
CA THR A 31 -34.39 22.70 -21.53
C THR A 31 -33.68 22.58 -20.20
N MET A 32 -33.92 23.46 -19.24
CA MET A 32 -33.35 23.40 -17.89
C MET A 32 -33.84 22.16 -17.13
N GLN A 33 -35.13 21.82 -17.20
CA GLN A 33 -35.68 20.60 -16.59
C GLN A 33 -35.02 19.34 -17.18
N LYS A 34 -34.84 19.26 -18.50
CA LYS A 34 -34.15 18.14 -19.15
C LYS A 34 -32.69 18.04 -18.73
N LEU A 35 -31.98 19.17 -18.61
CA LEU A 35 -30.59 19.23 -18.16
C LEU A 35 -30.49 18.79 -16.69
N THR A 36 -31.40 19.28 -15.82
CA THR A 36 -31.43 18.89 -14.40
C THR A 36 -31.71 17.39 -14.25
N THR A 37 -32.68 16.86 -15.03
CA THR A 37 -32.99 15.42 -15.02
C THR A 37 -31.81 14.60 -15.50
N LEU A 38 -31.10 15.03 -16.54
CA LEU A 38 -29.90 14.37 -17.05
C LEU A 38 -28.77 14.37 -16.00
N ILE A 39 -28.52 15.50 -15.33
CA ILE A 39 -27.54 15.62 -14.27
C ILE A 39 -27.90 14.72 -13.08
N LEU A 40 -29.15 14.70 -12.64
CA LEU A 40 -29.62 13.81 -11.57
C LEU A 40 -29.47 12.33 -11.97
N PHE A 41 -29.79 11.99 -13.23
CA PHE A 41 -29.62 10.63 -13.75
C PHE A 41 -28.12 10.22 -13.82
N LEU A 42 -27.24 11.13 -14.25
CA LEU A 42 -25.79 10.90 -14.23
C LEU A 42 -25.23 10.77 -12.81
N LEU A 43 -25.71 11.60 -11.87
CA LEU A 43 -25.36 11.49 -10.45
C LEU A 43 -25.86 10.18 -9.84
N ALA A 44 -27.05 9.72 -10.20
CA ALA A 44 -27.59 8.43 -9.77
C ALA A 44 -26.80 7.25 -10.37
N LEU A 45 -26.36 7.34 -11.64
CA LEU A 45 -25.48 6.33 -12.26
C LEU A 45 -24.12 6.26 -11.58
N VAL A 46 -23.54 7.41 -11.21
CA VAL A 46 -22.27 7.46 -10.45
C VAL A 46 -22.46 6.89 -9.04
N ALA A 47 -23.60 7.16 -8.39
CA ALA A 47 -23.91 6.60 -7.06
C ALA A 47 -24.20 5.08 -7.10
N GLN A 48 -24.68 4.54 -8.22
CA GLN A 48 -24.90 3.09 -8.38
C GLN A 48 -23.63 2.31 -8.75
N ALA A 49 -22.55 2.99 -9.14
CA ALA A 49 -21.32 2.33 -9.63
C ALA A 49 -20.41 1.77 -8.51
N GLN A 50 -20.73 1.98 -7.24
CA GLN A 50 -19.97 1.42 -6.13
C GLN A 50 -20.90 0.68 -5.18
N THR A 51 -21.07 -0.63 -5.40
CA THR A 51 -21.42 -1.52 -4.28
C THR A 51 -20.32 -1.35 -3.22
N PRO A 52 -20.64 -1.04 -1.96
CA PRO A 52 -19.65 -0.98 -0.91
C PRO A 52 -18.85 -2.29 -0.94
N ALA A 53 -17.54 -2.19 -1.05
CA ALA A 53 -16.69 -3.38 -0.97
C ALA A 53 -16.86 -3.92 0.45
N ASP A 54 -17.27 -5.17 0.59
CA ASP A 54 -17.40 -5.86 1.86
C ASP A 54 -15.99 -6.34 2.29
N TRP A 55 -15.22 -5.42 2.88
CA TRP A 55 -13.85 -5.67 3.32
C TRP A 55 -13.80 -6.60 4.53
N LYS A 56 -14.91 -6.74 5.25
CA LYS A 56 -15.03 -7.69 6.36
C LYS A 56 -14.75 -9.13 5.92
N LYS A 57 -14.99 -9.47 4.66
CA LYS A 57 -14.66 -10.79 4.08
C LYS A 57 -13.15 -11.07 3.99
N LEU A 58 -12.31 -10.05 4.10
CA LEU A 58 -10.85 -10.19 4.04
C LEU A 58 -10.25 -10.49 5.42
N THR A 59 -11.05 -10.49 6.49
CA THR A 59 -10.56 -10.55 7.87
C THR A 59 -10.46 -11.96 8.43
N GLY A 60 -9.58 -12.12 9.42
CA GLY A 60 -9.43 -13.30 10.28
C GLY A 60 -9.51 -12.91 11.76
N THR A 61 -8.96 -13.75 12.62
CA THR A 61 -8.82 -13.45 14.05
C THR A 61 -7.79 -12.34 14.30
N LEU A 62 -6.70 -12.34 13.51
CA LEU A 62 -5.65 -11.31 13.50
C LEU A 62 -5.54 -10.73 12.09
N ASN A 63 -5.52 -9.41 11.98
CA ASN A 63 -5.43 -8.72 10.70
C ASN A 63 -4.30 -7.69 10.72
N PHE A 64 -3.64 -7.48 9.58
CA PHE A 64 -2.50 -6.58 9.44
C PHE A 64 -2.53 -5.91 8.07
N TYR A 65 -2.02 -4.69 8.00
CA TYR A 65 -1.68 -4.07 6.73
C TYR A 65 -0.20 -4.26 6.41
N MET A 66 0.11 -4.33 5.12
CA MET A 66 1.47 -4.25 4.62
C MET A 66 1.54 -3.25 3.47
N CYS A 67 2.43 -2.25 3.57
CA CYS A 67 2.71 -1.27 2.52
C CYS A 67 4.22 -1.01 2.40
N ASN A 68 4.66 -0.44 1.29
CA ASN A 68 6.07 -0.15 1.01
C ASN A 68 6.23 0.83 -0.15
N ASP A 69 7.46 1.30 -0.39
CA ASP A 69 7.82 2.18 -1.52
C ASP A 69 6.89 3.40 -1.63
N MET A 70 6.45 3.90 -0.49
CA MET A 70 5.35 4.84 -0.37
C MET A 70 5.78 6.31 -0.42
N GLY A 71 7.02 6.63 -0.02
CA GLY A 71 7.47 8.01 0.20
C GLY A 71 7.55 8.87 -1.07
N ARG A 72 6.50 9.61 -1.37
CA ARG A 72 6.40 10.49 -2.53
C ARG A 72 5.82 11.87 -2.19
N ASN A 73 5.93 12.31 -0.93
CA ASN A 73 5.38 13.60 -0.46
C ASN A 73 3.88 13.76 -0.74
N GLY A 74 3.11 12.67 -0.68
CA GLY A 74 1.69 12.65 -0.98
C GLY A 74 1.33 12.64 -2.46
N TYR A 75 2.31 12.64 -3.38
CA TYR A 75 2.06 12.59 -4.82
C TYR A 75 1.80 11.17 -5.33
N TYR A 76 1.40 11.09 -6.59
CA TYR A 76 0.92 9.87 -7.26
C TYR A 76 -0.27 9.27 -6.51
N ASP A 77 -0.29 7.96 -6.33
CA ASP A 77 -1.37 7.28 -5.61
C ASP A 77 -1.17 7.22 -4.09
N GLN A 78 -0.13 7.90 -3.52
CA GLN A 78 0.20 7.78 -2.08
C GLN A 78 -0.95 8.24 -1.17
N LYS A 79 -1.48 9.46 -1.36
CA LYS A 79 -2.62 9.97 -0.57
C LYS A 79 -3.89 9.15 -0.78
N PRO A 80 -4.35 8.89 -2.01
CA PRO A 80 -5.51 8.03 -2.25
C PRO A 80 -5.43 6.67 -1.57
N ILE A 81 -4.25 6.02 -1.60
CA ILE A 81 -4.06 4.72 -0.93
C ILE A 81 -4.08 4.88 0.59
N ALA A 82 -3.44 5.91 1.15
CA ALA A 82 -3.47 6.17 2.59
C ALA A 82 -4.89 6.42 3.11
N GLU A 83 -5.70 7.20 2.39
CA GLU A 83 -7.10 7.43 2.70
C GLU A 83 -7.94 6.14 2.58
N LEU A 84 -7.66 5.31 1.58
CA LEU A 84 -8.31 4.02 1.42
C LEU A 84 -7.96 3.08 2.58
N MET A 85 -6.68 2.99 2.97
CA MET A 85 -6.24 2.21 4.13
C MET A 85 -6.99 2.64 5.40
N GLY A 86 -7.17 3.95 5.61
CA GLY A 86 -7.93 4.50 6.75
C GLY A 86 -9.38 4.05 6.74
N ARG A 87 -10.08 4.25 5.61
CA ARG A 87 -11.49 3.81 5.49
C ARG A 87 -11.69 2.31 5.64
N MET A 88 -10.76 1.52 5.11
CA MET A 88 -10.82 0.05 5.24
C MET A 88 -10.54 -0.40 6.68
N ALA A 89 -9.79 0.38 7.46
CA ALA A 89 -9.40 0.00 8.82
C ALA A 89 -10.61 -0.15 9.77
N GLU A 90 -11.69 0.59 9.55
CA GLU A 90 -12.94 0.42 10.31
C GLU A 90 -13.53 -1.00 10.22
N GLU A 91 -13.39 -1.65 9.05
CA GLU A 91 -13.91 -3.01 8.83
C GLU A 91 -12.84 -4.08 9.04
N VAL A 92 -11.59 -3.80 8.64
CA VAL A 92 -10.47 -4.76 8.69
C VAL A 92 -9.93 -4.89 10.12
N ASP A 93 -9.99 -3.84 10.92
CA ASP A 93 -9.46 -3.78 12.30
C ASP A 93 -8.01 -4.30 12.39
N PRO A 94 -7.04 -3.64 11.73
CA PRO A 94 -5.67 -4.12 11.68
C PRO A 94 -4.93 -3.89 13.01
N GLU A 95 -4.22 -4.90 13.51
CA GLU A 95 -3.37 -4.81 14.70
C GLU A 95 -2.18 -3.85 14.50
N CYS A 96 -1.66 -3.78 13.28
CA CYS A 96 -0.54 -2.91 12.91
C CYS A 96 -0.37 -2.77 11.39
N VAL A 97 0.52 -1.86 10.99
CA VAL A 97 1.04 -1.79 9.63
C VAL A 97 2.49 -2.30 9.59
N ILE A 98 2.78 -3.22 8.68
CA ILE A 98 4.14 -3.61 8.32
C ILE A 98 4.60 -2.73 7.15
N ALA A 99 5.61 -1.89 7.37
CA ALA A 99 6.16 -1.02 6.33
C ALA A 99 7.44 -1.63 5.74
N ALA A 100 7.32 -2.26 4.56
CA ALA A 100 8.40 -3.05 3.99
C ALA A 100 9.45 -2.21 3.22
N GLY A 101 9.85 -1.07 3.77
CA GLY A 101 10.95 -0.23 3.32
C GLY A 101 10.58 0.83 2.28
N ASP A 102 11.55 1.68 1.98
CA ASP A 102 11.43 2.82 1.07
C ASP A 102 10.24 3.75 1.45
N VAL A 103 10.18 4.08 2.75
CA VAL A 103 9.22 5.06 3.30
C VAL A 103 9.59 6.48 2.88
N HIS A 104 10.87 6.71 2.57
CA HIS A 104 11.40 8.03 2.21
C HIS A 104 12.21 8.00 0.91
N HIS A 105 11.58 8.29 -0.23
CA HIS A 105 12.26 8.53 -1.50
C HIS A 105 12.71 10.02 -1.60
N PHE A 106 13.85 10.35 -2.27
CA PHE A 106 14.82 9.46 -2.91
C PHE A 106 16.08 9.24 -2.06
N TYR A 107 16.35 10.10 -1.09
CA TYR A 107 17.61 10.14 -0.35
C TYR A 107 17.44 9.78 1.13
N GLY A 108 16.33 9.15 1.51
CA GLY A 108 16.03 8.90 2.91
C GLY A 108 15.81 10.20 3.69
N VAL A 109 15.99 10.14 5.00
CA VAL A 109 15.92 11.30 5.92
C VAL A 109 17.30 11.66 6.44
N ALA A 110 17.52 12.93 6.74
CA ALA A 110 18.78 13.41 7.31
C ALA A 110 18.79 13.31 8.85
N SER A 111 17.63 13.47 9.50
CA SER A 111 17.48 13.47 10.96
C SER A 111 16.06 13.06 11.36
N THR A 112 15.82 12.94 12.66
CA THR A 112 14.47 12.73 13.23
C THR A 112 13.55 13.95 13.07
N THR A 113 14.09 15.10 12.72
CA THR A 113 13.34 16.35 12.47
C THR A 113 13.24 16.68 10.98
N ASP A 114 13.68 15.79 10.10
CA ASP A 114 13.57 16.00 8.64
C ASP A 114 12.10 16.20 8.24
N PRO A 115 11.77 17.26 7.46
CA PRO A 115 10.40 17.49 6.98
C PRO A 115 9.77 16.32 6.23
N LEU A 116 10.57 15.43 5.64
CA LEU A 116 10.08 14.24 4.95
C LEU A 116 9.27 13.30 5.86
N TRP A 117 9.50 13.30 7.18
CA TRP A 117 8.66 12.58 8.13
C TRP A 117 7.20 13.04 8.06
N GLN A 118 7.00 14.36 7.94
CA GLN A 118 5.66 14.93 7.84
C GLN A 118 5.03 14.64 6.48
N THR A 119 5.76 14.87 5.39
CA THR A 119 5.21 14.83 4.04
C THR A 119 5.12 13.43 3.44
N ASN A 120 5.92 12.48 3.92
CA ASN A 120 5.87 11.07 3.47
C ASN A 120 5.06 10.17 4.41
N TYR A 121 4.95 10.50 5.69
CA TYR A 121 4.41 9.58 6.68
C TYR A 121 3.30 10.22 7.55
N GLU A 122 3.63 11.16 8.46
CA GLU A 122 2.69 11.60 9.51
C GLU A 122 1.42 12.25 8.95
N LEU A 123 1.55 13.19 8.00
CA LEU A 123 0.41 13.90 7.42
C LEU A 123 -0.29 13.11 6.31
N VAL A 124 0.37 12.13 5.73
CA VAL A 124 -0.22 11.29 4.67
C VAL A 124 -1.09 10.18 5.29
N TYR A 125 -0.55 9.47 6.28
CA TYR A 125 -1.25 8.37 6.96
C TYR A 125 -1.88 8.87 8.27
N SER A 126 -2.65 9.96 8.18
CA SER A 126 -3.21 10.69 9.33
C SER A 126 -4.65 10.31 9.68
N HIS A 127 -5.26 9.34 8.99
CA HIS A 127 -6.59 8.85 9.35
C HIS A 127 -6.58 8.32 10.80
N PRO A 128 -7.62 8.59 11.62
CA PRO A 128 -7.67 8.14 13.02
C PRO A 128 -7.40 6.64 13.18
N ASP A 129 -7.97 5.79 12.33
CA ASP A 129 -7.81 4.35 12.38
C ASP A 129 -6.44 3.83 11.88
N LEU A 130 -5.56 4.74 11.43
CA LEU A 130 -4.14 4.46 11.15
C LEU A 130 -3.21 4.94 12.27
N MET A 131 -3.77 5.45 13.42
CA MET A 131 -3.01 5.79 14.62
C MET A 131 -2.62 4.55 15.43
N LEU A 132 -2.25 3.48 14.75
CA LEU A 132 -1.82 2.18 15.26
C LEU A 132 -0.30 1.99 15.06
N PRO A 133 0.32 0.94 15.64
CA PRO A 133 1.74 0.69 15.49
C PRO A 133 2.15 0.38 14.05
N TRP A 134 3.27 0.96 13.61
CA TRP A 134 3.91 0.68 12.34
C TRP A 134 5.26 0.02 12.58
N TYR A 135 5.49 -1.14 11.99
CA TYR A 135 6.72 -1.92 12.09
C TYR A 135 7.49 -1.85 10.77
N PRO A 136 8.47 -0.95 10.64
CA PRO A 136 9.20 -0.76 9.39
C PRO A 136 10.40 -1.68 9.22
N VAL A 137 10.82 -1.90 7.99
CA VAL A 137 12.18 -2.31 7.62
C VAL A 137 12.88 -1.20 6.86
N LEU A 138 14.21 -1.20 6.80
CA LEU A 138 14.98 -0.29 5.97
C LEU A 138 14.97 -0.74 4.51
N GLY A 139 14.69 0.19 3.58
CA GLY A 139 14.91 -0.01 2.17
C GLY A 139 16.22 0.62 1.69
N ASN A 140 16.50 0.49 0.40
CA ASN A 140 17.72 1.06 -0.16
C ASN A 140 17.69 2.59 -0.22
N HIS A 141 16.51 3.21 -0.16
CA HIS A 141 16.40 4.67 -0.12
C HIS A 141 16.70 5.21 1.28
N GLU A 142 16.34 4.54 2.35
CA GLU A 142 16.77 4.88 3.71
C GLU A 142 18.30 4.83 3.84
N TYR A 143 18.96 3.89 3.16
CA TYR A 143 20.41 3.75 3.14
C TYR A 143 21.16 4.85 2.36
N ARG A 144 20.44 5.68 1.62
CA ARG A 144 21.01 6.90 0.99
C ARG A 144 21.05 8.09 1.94
N GLY A 145 20.30 8.01 3.03
CA GLY A 145 20.21 9.02 4.09
C GLY A 145 20.87 8.55 5.37
N ASN A 146 20.33 9.02 6.48
CA ASN A 146 20.76 8.65 7.83
C ASN A 146 19.89 7.50 8.36
N THR A 147 20.36 6.28 8.23
CA THR A 147 19.62 5.10 8.72
C THR A 147 19.44 5.10 10.24
N GLN A 148 20.34 5.73 11.02
CA GLN A 148 20.18 5.84 12.45
C GLN A 148 19.01 6.75 12.81
N ALA A 149 18.78 7.84 12.06
CA ALA A 149 17.63 8.70 12.26
C ALA A 149 16.29 7.96 12.03
N VAL A 150 16.29 6.94 11.17
CA VAL A 150 15.09 6.10 10.96
C VAL A 150 14.78 5.23 12.18
N LEU A 151 15.81 4.70 12.84
CA LEU A 151 15.65 3.97 14.10
C LEU A 151 15.25 4.92 15.24
N ASP A 152 15.94 6.06 15.36
CA ASP A 152 15.74 7.03 16.45
C ASP A 152 14.37 7.69 16.38
N TYR A 153 13.71 7.69 15.21
CA TYR A 153 12.37 8.24 15.08
C TYR A 153 11.34 7.52 15.96
N ALA A 154 11.61 6.31 16.41
CA ALA A 154 10.83 5.60 17.41
C ALA A 154 10.76 6.37 18.79
N GLN A 155 11.67 7.30 19.04
CA GLN A 155 11.62 8.19 20.21
C GLN A 155 10.72 9.42 19.97
N VAL A 156 10.36 9.72 18.74
CA VAL A 156 9.58 10.88 18.32
C VAL A 156 8.13 10.52 18.08
N SER A 157 7.89 9.48 17.28
CA SER A 157 6.55 9.05 16.90
C SER A 157 6.13 7.80 17.67
N ARG A 158 4.99 7.87 18.37
CA ARG A 158 4.42 6.72 19.10
C ARG A 158 3.99 5.57 18.18
N ARG A 159 3.78 5.85 16.90
CA ARG A 159 3.39 4.85 15.90
C ARG A 159 4.58 4.09 15.33
N TRP A 160 5.78 4.68 15.34
CA TRP A 160 6.98 4.13 14.70
C TRP A 160 7.70 3.14 15.61
N MET A 161 7.53 1.84 15.36
CA MET A 161 8.05 0.75 16.19
C MET A 161 9.26 0.09 15.55
N MET A 162 10.44 0.73 15.63
CA MET A 162 11.69 0.23 15.06
C MET A 162 12.79 0.09 16.12
N PRO A 163 12.80 -1.02 16.89
CA PRO A 163 13.74 -1.18 18.00
C PRO A 163 15.18 -1.47 17.55
N ALA A 164 15.35 -1.97 16.32
CA ALA A 164 16.65 -2.34 15.75
C ALA A 164 16.54 -2.37 14.20
N ARG A 165 17.68 -2.55 13.51
CA ARG A 165 17.72 -2.72 12.04
C ARG A 165 17.02 -3.99 11.57
N TYR A 166 17.09 -5.04 12.38
CA TYR A 166 16.35 -6.29 12.19
C TYR A 166 15.83 -6.77 13.55
N TYR A 167 14.61 -7.24 13.57
CA TYR A 167 13.88 -7.62 14.79
C TYR A 167 12.71 -8.54 14.47
N SER A 168 12.07 -9.07 15.49
CA SER A 168 10.83 -9.83 15.32
C SER A 168 9.74 -9.33 16.24
N LYS A 169 8.49 -9.48 15.79
CA LYS A 169 7.29 -9.16 16.55
C LYS A 169 6.26 -10.28 16.41
N SER A 170 5.76 -10.76 17.53
CA SER A 170 4.68 -11.75 17.56
C SER A 170 3.38 -11.12 18.04
N PHE A 171 2.28 -11.61 17.47
CA PHE A 171 0.92 -11.29 17.87
C PHE A 171 0.19 -12.59 18.20
N SER A 172 -0.69 -12.55 19.21
CA SER A 172 -1.51 -13.69 19.61
C SER A 172 -2.87 -13.22 20.09
N LYS A 173 -3.93 -13.87 19.61
CA LYS A 173 -5.33 -13.59 19.95
C LYS A 173 -6.15 -14.86 19.73
N ASP A 174 -6.95 -15.26 20.71
CA ASP A 174 -7.91 -16.36 20.60
C ASP A 174 -7.32 -17.67 20.01
N GLY A 175 -6.12 -18.07 20.47
CA GLY A 175 -5.43 -19.28 20.01
C GLY A 175 -4.67 -19.13 18.68
N VAL A 176 -4.83 -18.02 17.99
CA VAL A 176 -4.08 -17.70 16.76
C VAL A 176 -2.80 -16.97 17.11
N SER A 177 -1.69 -17.34 16.50
CA SER A 177 -0.41 -16.64 16.66
C SER A 177 0.32 -16.49 15.33
N ILE A 178 0.95 -15.32 15.13
CA ILE A 178 1.76 -15.00 13.97
C ILE A 178 3.04 -14.29 14.41
N ARG A 179 4.16 -14.65 13.81
CA ARG A 179 5.43 -13.95 13.98
C ARG A 179 5.82 -13.26 12.67
N PHE A 180 6.06 -11.96 12.75
CA PHE A 180 6.78 -11.22 11.74
C PHE A 180 8.25 -11.15 12.10
N VAL A 181 9.13 -11.57 11.18
CA VAL A 181 10.59 -11.46 11.30
C VAL A 181 11.04 -10.45 10.26
N LEU A 182 11.44 -9.26 10.73
CA LEU A 182 11.77 -8.12 9.91
C LEU A 182 13.27 -8.04 9.74
N ILE A 183 13.77 -8.11 8.49
CA ILE A 183 15.19 -8.19 8.17
C ILE A 183 15.68 -6.97 7.38
N ASP A 184 16.91 -6.57 7.63
CA ASP A 184 17.59 -5.49 6.93
C ASP A 184 18.33 -6.02 5.70
N THR A 185 17.75 -5.87 4.53
CA THR A 185 18.24 -6.53 3.31
C THR A 185 19.27 -5.74 2.52
N ALA A 186 19.34 -4.42 2.63
CA ALA A 186 20.33 -3.63 1.88
C ALA A 186 21.78 -4.03 2.20
N PRO A 187 22.18 -4.26 3.47
CA PRO A 187 23.54 -4.72 3.79
C PRO A 187 23.89 -6.12 3.29
N LEU A 188 22.90 -6.94 2.96
CA LEU A 188 23.11 -8.30 2.46
C LEU A 188 23.52 -8.33 0.98
N ILE A 189 23.31 -7.23 0.27
CA ILE A 189 23.50 -7.11 -1.18
C ILE A 189 24.85 -6.45 -1.45
N THR A 190 25.71 -7.14 -2.18
CA THR A 190 27.08 -6.73 -2.51
C THR A 190 27.13 -5.32 -3.09
N ARG A 191 26.28 -5.01 -4.03
CA ARG A 191 26.22 -3.69 -4.68
C ARG A 191 26.10 -2.54 -3.68
N TYR A 192 25.20 -2.63 -2.69
CA TYR A 192 25.00 -1.54 -1.72
C TYR A 192 26.18 -1.39 -0.75
N ARG A 193 26.91 -2.46 -0.52
CA ARG A 193 28.12 -2.44 0.30
C ARG A 193 29.33 -1.82 -0.43
N GLU A 194 29.38 -1.96 -1.75
CA GLU A 194 30.45 -1.43 -2.61
C GLU A 194 30.24 0.04 -2.96
N GLU A 195 28.99 0.46 -3.23
CA GLU A 195 28.64 1.85 -3.55
C GLU A 195 28.61 2.73 -2.27
N THR A 196 29.69 2.79 -1.51
CA THR A 196 29.75 3.44 -0.18
C THR A 196 29.46 4.93 -0.19
N ALA A 197 29.77 5.63 -1.28
CA ALA A 197 29.43 7.05 -1.44
C ALA A 197 27.90 7.29 -1.45
N LYS A 198 27.14 6.30 -1.90
CA LYS A 198 25.69 6.38 -2.01
C LYS A 198 24.96 5.69 -0.87
N TYR A 199 25.57 4.64 -0.31
CA TYR A 199 25.01 3.80 0.76
C TYR A 199 26.00 3.67 1.92
N PRO A 200 26.31 4.77 2.63
CA PRO A 200 27.47 4.85 3.53
C PRO A 200 27.41 3.88 4.73
N ASP A 201 26.23 3.40 5.09
CA ASP A 201 26.02 2.53 6.25
C ASP A 201 25.92 1.04 5.89
N ALA A 202 25.76 0.67 4.62
CA ALA A 202 25.52 -0.71 4.23
C ALA A 202 26.75 -1.61 4.53
N CYS A 203 27.96 -1.14 4.21
CA CYS A 203 29.19 -1.91 4.46
C CYS A 203 29.55 -2.03 5.95
N LYS A 204 28.99 -1.17 6.82
CA LYS A 204 29.23 -1.18 8.26
C LYS A 204 28.46 -2.28 8.99
N GLN A 205 27.45 -2.89 8.34
CA GLN A 205 26.62 -3.92 8.93
C GLN A 205 27.23 -5.31 8.75
N SER A 206 27.08 -6.19 9.76
CA SER A 206 27.57 -7.57 9.71
C SER A 206 26.51 -8.49 9.13
N ILE A 207 26.79 -9.04 7.94
CA ILE A 207 25.99 -10.08 7.30
C ILE A 207 25.87 -11.31 8.20
N GLU A 208 27.03 -11.79 8.68
CA GLU A 208 27.11 -13.01 9.50
C GLU A 208 26.24 -12.91 10.75
N ARG A 209 26.35 -11.78 11.49
CA ARG A 209 25.56 -11.56 12.71
C ARG A 209 24.05 -11.55 12.42
N GLN A 210 23.63 -10.94 11.34
CA GLN A 210 22.21 -10.92 10.97
C GLN A 210 21.73 -12.32 10.55
N MET A 211 22.52 -13.08 9.79
CA MET A 211 22.13 -14.43 9.37
C MET A 211 22.06 -15.40 10.55
N GLN A 212 23.00 -15.32 11.50
CA GLN A 212 22.95 -16.09 12.75
C GLN A 212 21.73 -15.73 13.58
N TRP A 213 21.40 -14.44 13.68
CA TRP A 213 20.22 -13.98 14.38
C TRP A 213 18.93 -14.49 13.69
N LEU A 214 18.85 -14.43 12.35
CA LEU A 214 17.70 -14.92 11.59
C LEU A 214 17.48 -16.42 11.83
N ASP A 215 18.53 -17.23 11.72
CA ASP A 215 18.45 -18.67 11.95
C ASP A 215 18.01 -18.99 13.39
N SER A 216 18.57 -18.32 14.39
CA SER A 216 18.19 -18.51 15.79
C SER A 216 16.76 -18.06 16.11
N THR A 217 16.33 -16.94 15.52
CA THR A 217 14.97 -16.41 15.69
C THR A 217 13.92 -17.35 15.12
N LEU A 218 14.19 -17.91 13.95
CA LEU A 218 13.31 -18.88 13.30
C LEU A 218 13.33 -20.25 14.03
N THR A 219 14.49 -20.65 14.58
CA THR A 219 14.58 -21.88 15.44
C THR A 219 13.70 -21.76 16.68
N ALA A 220 13.63 -20.55 17.27
CA ALA A 220 12.85 -20.30 18.48
C ALA A 220 11.35 -20.07 18.22
N ALA A 221 10.95 -19.91 16.95
CA ALA A 221 9.57 -19.61 16.59
C ALA A 221 8.64 -20.81 16.86
N LYS A 222 7.49 -20.53 17.49
CA LYS A 222 6.46 -21.52 17.84
C LYS A 222 5.08 -21.08 17.40
N GLU A 223 4.99 -19.94 16.75
CA GLU A 223 3.72 -19.37 16.29
C GLU A 223 3.09 -20.23 15.20
N ASN A 224 1.76 -20.12 15.05
CA ASN A 224 1.06 -20.83 13.98
C ASN A 224 1.58 -20.40 12.61
N TRP A 225 1.89 -19.12 12.42
CA TRP A 225 2.30 -18.56 11.15
C TRP A 225 3.60 -17.75 11.28
N ILE A 226 4.47 -17.88 10.28
CA ILE A 226 5.75 -17.18 10.24
C ILE A 226 5.84 -16.43 8.92
N VAL A 227 5.91 -15.11 9.00
CA VAL A 227 6.11 -14.20 7.86
C VAL A 227 7.43 -13.48 8.01
N VAL A 228 8.34 -13.68 7.07
CA VAL A 228 9.60 -12.93 7.02
C VAL A 228 9.43 -11.76 6.07
N VAL A 229 9.79 -10.57 6.51
CA VAL A 229 9.65 -9.33 5.74
C VAL A 229 11.01 -8.68 5.55
N GLY A 230 11.36 -8.40 4.30
CA GLY A 230 12.51 -7.59 3.92
C GLY A 230 12.11 -6.55 2.89
N HIS A 231 13.06 -5.74 2.43
CA HIS A 231 12.76 -4.79 1.34
C HIS A 231 13.03 -5.40 -0.04
N HIS A 232 14.14 -6.12 -0.21
CA HIS A 232 14.55 -6.65 -1.51
C HIS A 232 14.00 -8.06 -1.76
N PRO A 233 13.61 -8.39 -3.02
CA PRO A 233 13.07 -9.71 -3.36
C PRO A 233 14.14 -10.80 -3.38
N ILE A 234 13.73 -12.02 -3.04
CA ILE A 234 14.48 -13.25 -3.31
C ILE A 234 14.19 -13.72 -4.74
N TYR A 235 12.92 -13.77 -5.11
CA TYR A 235 12.44 -14.09 -6.46
C TYR A 235 11.50 -12.99 -6.93
N ALA A 236 11.73 -12.46 -8.13
CA ALA A 236 10.84 -11.48 -8.78
C ALA A 236 11.18 -11.34 -10.26
N GLU A 237 10.18 -11.00 -11.06
CA GLU A 237 10.38 -10.38 -12.37
C GLU A 237 10.75 -8.92 -12.17
N THR A 238 11.86 -8.50 -12.73
CA THR A 238 12.33 -7.11 -12.65
C THR A 238 13.47 -6.86 -13.64
N GLY A 239 13.49 -5.65 -14.20
CA GLY A 239 14.65 -5.14 -14.97
C GLY A 239 15.83 -4.68 -14.09
N LYS A 240 15.73 -4.79 -12.75
CA LYS A 240 16.83 -4.43 -11.84
C LYS A 240 17.95 -5.47 -11.90
N THR A 241 19.11 -5.10 -11.36
CA THR A 241 20.32 -5.92 -11.36
C THR A 241 20.06 -7.32 -10.77
N VAL A 242 20.42 -8.35 -11.51
CA VAL A 242 20.20 -9.76 -11.12
C VAL A 242 20.97 -10.11 -9.83
N THR A 243 22.11 -9.48 -9.59
CA THR A 243 22.98 -9.73 -8.41
C THR A 243 22.26 -9.45 -7.09
N GLU A 244 21.31 -8.50 -7.05
CA GLU A 244 20.50 -8.24 -5.85
C GLU A 244 19.74 -9.51 -5.42
N ARG A 245 19.06 -10.17 -6.37
CA ARG A 245 18.33 -11.41 -6.10
C ARG A 245 19.28 -12.59 -5.81
N GLN A 246 20.41 -12.68 -6.52
CA GLN A 246 21.40 -13.74 -6.30
C GLN A 246 21.99 -13.69 -4.87
N ASP A 247 22.29 -12.50 -4.35
CA ASP A 247 22.73 -12.34 -2.97
C ASP A 247 21.66 -12.75 -1.96
N MET A 248 20.40 -12.36 -2.19
CA MET A 248 19.26 -12.75 -1.35
C MET A 248 19.01 -14.27 -1.41
N GLN A 249 19.08 -14.88 -2.60
CA GLN A 249 18.95 -16.33 -2.80
C GLN A 249 20.08 -17.11 -2.11
N ARG A 250 21.29 -16.57 -2.12
CA ARG A 250 22.46 -17.21 -1.50
C ARG A 250 22.44 -17.13 0.03
N LEU A 251 22.04 -15.99 0.58
CA LEU A 251 22.17 -15.71 2.02
C LEU A 251 20.91 -16.02 2.80
N VAL A 252 19.74 -15.65 2.28
CA VAL A 252 18.47 -15.66 3.02
C VAL A 252 17.66 -16.91 2.72
N ASP A 253 17.48 -17.25 1.45
CA ASP A 253 16.58 -18.33 1.02
C ASP A 253 16.86 -19.69 1.69
N PRO A 254 18.15 -20.14 1.84
CA PRO A 254 18.44 -21.41 2.50
C PRO A 254 17.95 -21.46 3.95
N ILE A 255 18.04 -20.34 4.67
CA ILE A 255 17.58 -20.24 6.06
C ILE A 255 16.06 -20.31 6.10
N LEU A 256 15.36 -19.58 5.23
CA LEU A 256 13.90 -19.61 5.18
C LEU A 256 13.36 -21.00 4.84
N ARG A 257 13.98 -21.71 3.87
CA ARG A 257 13.61 -23.07 3.48
C ARG A 257 13.85 -24.07 4.61
N LYS A 258 14.97 -23.97 5.32
CA LYS A 258 15.29 -24.80 6.49
C LYS A 258 14.18 -24.74 7.53
N HIS A 259 13.65 -23.56 7.80
CA HIS A 259 12.61 -23.32 8.80
C HIS A 259 11.17 -23.39 8.28
N LYS A 260 10.99 -23.67 6.96
CA LYS A 260 9.68 -23.78 6.33
C LYS A 260 8.79 -22.55 6.60
N VAL A 261 9.38 -21.36 6.44
CA VAL A 261 8.66 -20.08 6.58
C VAL A 261 7.42 -20.09 5.67
N ASP A 262 6.33 -19.52 6.12
CA ASP A 262 5.08 -19.51 5.35
C ASP A 262 5.15 -18.53 4.18
N ILE A 263 5.54 -17.28 4.45
CA ILE A 263 5.61 -16.21 3.45
C ILE A 263 6.93 -15.44 3.62
N TYR A 264 7.61 -15.17 2.52
CA TYR A 264 8.58 -14.09 2.41
C TYR A 264 7.96 -12.92 1.64
N ALA A 265 7.84 -11.76 2.26
CA ALA A 265 7.22 -10.59 1.66
C ALA A 265 8.21 -9.41 1.57
N CYS A 266 8.14 -8.65 0.47
CA CYS A 266 9.06 -7.53 0.20
C CYS A 266 8.40 -6.43 -0.64
N GLY A 267 9.12 -5.33 -0.85
CA GLY A 267 8.78 -4.21 -1.73
C GLY A 267 9.72 -4.08 -2.93
N HIS A 268 10.31 -2.89 -3.10
CA HIS A 268 11.41 -2.57 -4.01
C HIS A 268 11.08 -2.55 -5.51
N ILE A 269 10.20 -3.41 -5.99
CA ILE A 269 9.94 -3.59 -7.44
C ILE A 269 8.79 -2.72 -7.94
N HIS A 270 7.89 -2.28 -7.04
CA HIS A 270 6.75 -1.42 -7.36
C HIS A 270 5.69 -2.09 -8.24
N ASN A 271 5.38 -3.34 -8.00
CA ASN A 271 4.27 -4.07 -8.60
C ASN A 271 3.93 -5.27 -7.72
N PHE A 272 2.74 -5.81 -7.89
CA PHE A 272 2.36 -7.04 -7.21
C PHE A 272 2.93 -8.26 -7.92
N GLN A 273 3.56 -9.15 -7.17
CA GLN A 273 3.93 -10.48 -7.67
C GLN A 273 3.75 -11.53 -6.56
N HIS A 274 3.28 -12.69 -6.94
CA HIS A 274 3.34 -13.91 -6.15
C HIS A 274 4.08 -14.96 -6.95
N LEU A 275 5.16 -15.48 -6.39
CA LEU A 275 5.98 -16.52 -7.01
C LEU A 275 6.12 -17.71 -6.07
N ARG A 276 6.31 -18.89 -6.67
CA ARG A 276 6.77 -20.11 -6.00
C ARG A 276 8.04 -20.58 -6.68
N SER A 277 9.01 -21.02 -5.90
CA SER A 277 10.25 -21.60 -6.40
C SER A 277 10.20 -23.11 -6.28
N GLU A 278 10.75 -23.82 -7.22
CA GLU A 278 10.83 -25.28 -7.20
C GLU A 278 11.44 -25.79 -5.90
N GLY A 279 10.87 -26.85 -5.34
CA GLY A 279 11.30 -27.45 -4.07
C GLY A 279 11.10 -26.57 -2.83
N SER A 280 10.34 -25.46 -2.94
CA SER A 280 9.99 -24.59 -1.81
C SER A 280 8.50 -24.60 -1.51
N SER A 281 8.14 -24.65 -0.22
CA SER A 281 6.76 -24.43 0.25
C SER A 281 6.47 -22.96 0.56
N ILE A 282 7.43 -22.06 0.39
CA ILE A 282 7.33 -20.65 0.72
C ILE A 282 6.59 -19.91 -0.40
N ASP A 283 5.65 -19.05 -0.04
CA ASP A 283 5.09 -18.07 -0.96
C ASP A 283 5.98 -16.82 -0.95
N TYR A 284 6.61 -16.50 -2.10
CA TYR A 284 7.44 -15.30 -2.27
C TYR A 284 6.58 -14.18 -2.84
N VAL A 285 6.48 -13.10 -2.09
CA VAL A 285 5.56 -12.01 -2.36
C VAL A 285 6.32 -10.70 -2.58
N VAL A 286 6.13 -10.08 -3.73
CA VAL A 286 6.44 -8.66 -3.92
C VAL A 286 5.14 -7.90 -3.74
N ASN A 287 5.06 -7.09 -2.70
CA ASN A 287 3.97 -6.16 -2.47
C ASN A 287 4.17 -4.91 -3.35
N SER A 288 3.09 -4.36 -3.90
CA SER A 288 3.21 -3.18 -4.76
C SER A 288 3.54 -1.92 -3.97
N ALA A 289 4.04 -0.91 -4.67
CA ALA A 289 4.22 0.40 -4.08
C ALA A 289 2.88 1.05 -3.72
N ALA A 290 2.79 1.60 -2.53
CA ALA A 290 1.67 2.40 -2.10
C ALA A 290 1.75 3.85 -2.65
N ALA A 291 2.31 4.03 -3.85
CA ALA A 291 2.42 5.32 -4.52
C ALA A 291 2.57 5.22 -6.04
N LEU A 292 3.65 4.60 -6.55
CA LEU A 292 3.99 4.58 -7.97
C LEU A 292 4.36 3.16 -8.41
N SER A 293 3.63 2.60 -9.35
CA SER A 293 3.84 1.23 -9.84
C SER A 293 4.71 1.16 -11.11
N ARG A 294 5.12 -0.05 -11.45
CA ARG A 294 5.90 -0.41 -12.65
C ARG A 294 5.27 -1.60 -13.37
N LYS A 295 5.51 -1.67 -14.68
CA LYS A 295 5.10 -2.81 -15.50
C LYS A 295 5.74 -4.10 -14.99
N VAL A 296 5.05 -5.22 -15.20
CA VAL A 296 5.47 -6.56 -14.83
C VAL A 296 4.94 -7.56 -15.86
N LYS A 297 5.63 -8.66 -16.05
CA LYS A 297 5.20 -9.80 -16.87
C LYS A 297 5.46 -11.11 -16.11
N PRO A 298 4.74 -12.18 -16.41
CA PRO A 298 5.02 -13.47 -15.80
C PRO A 298 6.42 -13.99 -16.16
N ILE A 299 7.05 -14.67 -15.19
CA ILE A 299 8.26 -15.49 -15.35
C ILE A 299 7.98 -16.88 -14.77
N GLU A 300 8.93 -17.80 -14.88
CA GLU A 300 8.83 -19.11 -14.24
C GLU A 300 8.55 -18.99 -12.74
N GLY A 301 7.61 -19.81 -12.25
CA GLY A 301 7.16 -19.77 -10.85
C GLY A 301 6.10 -18.70 -10.53
N THR A 302 5.79 -17.77 -11.45
CA THR A 302 4.76 -16.77 -11.24
C THR A 302 3.37 -17.40 -11.08
N GLN A 303 2.73 -17.15 -9.93
CA GLN A 303 1.34 -17.50 -9.67
C GLN A 303 0.41 -16.34 -10.02
N PHE A 304 0.86 -15.12 -9.78
CA PHE A 304 0.15 -13.88 -10.09
C PHE A 304 1.13 -12.71 -10.26
N CYS A 305 0.79 -11.77 -11.13
CA CYS A 305 1.46 -10.46 -11.18
C CYS A 305 0.50 -9.38 -11.70
N SER A 306 0.68 -8.14 -11.20
CA SER A 306 -0.11 -6.98 -11.62
C SER A 306 0.70 -5.68 -11.46
N PRO A 307 0.60 -4.74 -12.42
CA PRO A 307 1.21 -3.42 -12.33
C PRO A 307 0.38 -2.42 -11.49
N ALA A 308 -0.68 -2.86 -10.81
CA ALA A 308 -1.50 -1.98 -9.97
C ALA A 308 -0.69 -1.41 -8.80
N THR A 309 -0.98 -0.18 -8.39
CA THR A 309 -0.58 0.38 -7.09
C THR A 309 -1.51 -0.12 -5.99
N GLY A 310 -1.02 -0.18 -4.76
CA GLY A 310 -1.85 -0.61 -3.64
C GLY A 310 -1.05 -1.07 -2.43
N PHE A 311 -1.67 -1.89 -1.61
CA PHE A 311 -1.13 -2.46 -0.38
C PHE A 311 -1.68 -3.87 -0.17
N SER A 312 -1.30 -4.53 0.92
CA SER A 312 -1.86 -5.85 1.26
C SER A 312 -2.57 -5.84 2.59
N VAL A 313 -3.62 -6.66 2.68
CA VAL A 313 -4.23 -7.11 3.94
C VAL A 313 -3.73 -8.53 4.21
N ILE A 314 -3.17 -8.76 5.39
CA ILE A 314 -2.80 -10.09 5.88
C ILE A 314 -3.80 -10.47 6.95
N SER A 315 -4.44 -11.64 6.83
CA SER A 315 -5.38 -12.14 7.81
C SER A 315 -5.03 -13.57 8.25
N ALA A 316 -5.06 -13.82 9.56
CA ALA A 316 -4.71 -15.10 10.12
C ALA A 316 -5.83 -15.64 10.99
N THR A 317 -6.07 -16.95 10.86
CA THR A 317 -6.85 -17.78 11.77
C THR A 317 -5.97 -18.94 12.27
N GLU A 318 -6.50 -19.78 13.14
CA GLU A 318 -5.77 -20.98 13.57
C GLU A 318 -5.41 -21.88 12.37
N LYS A 319 -6.28 -21.97 11.36
CA LYS A 319 -6.18 -22.90 10.23
C LYS A 319 -5.77 -22.27 8.91
N SER A 320 -5.79 -20.95 8.80
CA SER A 320 -5.48 -20.25 7.53
C SER A 320 -4.70 -18.97 7.72
N LEU A 321 -3.80 -18.71 6.80
CA LEU A 321 -3.14 -17.43 6.60
C LEU A 321 -3.45 -16.95 5.18
N ASN A 322 -4.03 -15.76 5.07
CA ASN A 322 -4.30 -15.14 3.77
C ASN A 322 -3.49 -13.86 3.62
N LEU A 323 -3.05 -13.58 2.39
CA LEU A 323 -2.50 -12.29 1.98
C LEU A 323 -3.28 -11.82 0.75
N HIS A 324 -4.00 -10.71 0.91
CA HIS A 324 -4.85 -10.13 -0.13
C HIS A 324 -4.15 -8.92 -0.74
N PHE A 325 -3.93 -8.91 -2.04
CA PHE A 325 -3.49 -7.73 -2.78
C PHE A 325 -4.65 -6.80 -3.02
N ILE A 326 -4.57 -5.59 -2.47
CA ILE A 326 -5.60 -4.56 -2.56
C ILE A 326 -5.09 -3.48 -3.50
N ASP A 327 -5.83 -3.21 -4.58
CA ASP A 327 -5.53 -2.10 -5.47
C ASP A 327 -5.99 -0.75 -4.89
N LYS A 328 -5.65 0.33 -5.55
CA LYS A 328 -5.98 1.69 -5.10
C LYS A 328 -7.48 2.01 -5.12
N GLU A 329 -8.29 1.19 -5.77
CA GLU A 329 -9.75 1.25 -5.75
C GLU A 329 -10.37 0.48 -4.58
N GLY A 330 -9.56 -0.24 -3.78
CA GLY A 330 -9.99 -1.03 -2.63
C GLY A 330 -10.48 -2.43 -2.98
N LYS A 331 -10.17 -2.90 -4.19
CA LYS A 331 -10.52 -4.23 -4.65
C LYS A 331 -9.43 -5.22 -4.27
N ALA A 332 -9.81 -6.36 -3.70
CA ALA A 332 -8.93 -7.52 -3.58
C ALA A 332 -8.77 -8.15 -4.97
N ILE A 333 -7.63 -7.87 -5.63
CA ILE A 333 -7.34 -8.35 -6.99
C ILE A 333 -6.74 -9.75 -7.02
N TYR A 334 -6.20 -10.21 -5.89
CA TYR A 334 -5.64 -11.55 -5.71
C TYR A 334 -5.55 -11.92 -4.23
N THR A 335 -5.63 -13.21 -3.94
CA THR A 335 -5.46 -13.75 -2.59
C THR A 335 -4.52 -14.95 -2.60
N ILE A 336 -3.48 -14.89 -1.78
CA ILE A 336 -2.65 -16.03 -1.42
C ILE A 336 -3.31 -16.70 -0.22
N HIS A 337 -3.60 -18.00 -0.32
CA HIS A 337 -4.22 -18.78 0.75
C HIS A 337 -3.28 -19.91 1.16
N ARG A 338 -3.03 -20.02 2.47
CA ARG A 338 -2.32 -21.12 3.11
C ARG A 338 -3.22 -21.76 4.15
N SER A 339 -3.18 -23.08 4.23
CA SER A 339 -3.91 -23.89 5.22
C SER A 339 -2.96 -24.79 5.98
N LYS A 340 -3.32 -25.12 7.22
CA LYS A 340 -2.70 -26.14 8.09
C LYS A 340 -3.70 -27.20 8.45
#